data_146403cb4ecb1a4bd3a5ae366f16d7b3
#
_entry.id   146403cb4ecb1a4bd3a5ae366f16d7b3
#
_cell.length_a   1.000
_cell.length_b   1.000
_cell.length_c   1.000
_cell.angle_alpha   90.00
_cell.angle_beta   90.00
_cell.angle_gamma   90.00
#
_symmetry.space_group_name_H-M   'P 1'
#
loop_
_entity.id
_entity.type
_entity.pdbx_description
1 polymer ?
#
loop_
_entity_poly.entity_id
_entity_poly.type
_entity_poly.pdbx_seq_one_letter_code
_entity_poly.pdbx_strand_id
1 'polypeptide(L)'
;AVTCEGGRVEDGDTIIFMNFRPDRARQMTRIFCDDAFTGFERRGGRKQVHYVCMAEYDATMPNCEVAYPPVELSNVLGEYLSKNGKTQLRIAETEKYAHVTFFFNGGVEAPYEGEDRKVIPSPKDVPTYDLKPQMSAPEVADECKARIESGKYDVIILNFANCDMVGHTGVFDSAVKAVEAVDAAVNEVVTAVLNAGGCVFLTADHGNAEKMKNPDGTPFTAHTTNPVPFVAIGCGDVKLREGGCLADIAPTMLPYIGLPVPSEMTGKSLIVD
;
A
#
# COMPACT_ATOMS: atom_id res chain seq x y z
N ALA A 1 7.60 -23.89 -22.76
CA ALA A 1 7.49 -25.32 -22.95
C ALA A 1 6.12 -25.63 -23.60
N VAL A 2 6.10 -26.45 -24.64
CA VAL A 2 4.85 -26.99 -25.19
C VAL A 2 4.49 -28.23 -24.39
N THR A 3 3.31 -28.27 -23.79
CA THR A 3 2.88 -29.32 -22.88
C THR A 3 1.96 -30.36 -23.53
N CYS A 4 1.59 -30.16 -24.81
CA CYS A 4 0.78 -31.08 -25.58
C CYS A 4 1.20 -31.11 -27.05
N GLU A 5 1.03 -32.22 -27.73
CA GLU A 5 1.19 -32.31 -29.17
C GLU A 5 0.02 -31.61 -29.89
N GLY A 6 0.31 -30.90 -31.00
CA GLY A 6 -0.69 -30.26 -31.84
C GLY A 6 -1.27 -28.95 -31.32
N GLY A 7 -0.74 -28.41 -30.22
CA GLY A 7 -1.22 -27.17 -29.58
C GLY A 7 -0.88 -25.88 -30.33
N ARG A 8 -1.30 -25.74 -31.60
CA ARG A 8 -1.27 -24.49 -32.33
C ARG A 8 -2.58 -23.74 -32.13
N VAL A 9 -2.46 -22.41 -31.91
CA VAL A 9 -3.64 -21.56 -31.85
C VAL A 9 -4.22 -21.38 -33.27
N GLU A 10 -5.49 -21.67 -33.43
CA GLU A 10 -6.23 -21.51 -34.69
C GLU A 10 -7.34 -20.47 -34.54
N ASP A 11 -7.91 -20.04 -35.68
CA ASP A 11 -9.04 -19.10 -35.65
C ASP A 11 -10.26 -19.77 -35.00
N GLY A 12 -10.91 -19.05 -34.08
CA GLY A 12 -12.04 -19.54 -33.29
C GLY A 12 -11.66 -20.15 -31.94
N ASP A 13 -10.37 -20.31 -31.66
CA ASP A 13 -9.94 -20.82 -30.35
C ASP A 13 -10.20 -19.77 -29.22
N THR A 14 -10.38 -20.32 -28.02
CA THR A 14 -10.44 -19.50 -26.79
C THR A 14 -9.12 -19.57 -26.04
N ILE A 15 -8.56 -18.40 -25.70
CA ILE A 15 -7.37 -18.27 -24.87
C ILE A 15 -7.78 -17.66 -23.54
N ILE A 16 -7.59 -18.38 -22.44
CA ILE A 16 -7.71 -17.85 -21.08
C ILE A 16 -6.30 -17.61 -20.56
N PHE A 17 -5.92 -16.34 -20.39
CA PHE A 17 -4.58 -15.97 -19.98
C PHE A 17 -4.50 -15.82 -18.46
N MET A 18 -4.13 -16.90 -17.78
CA MET A 18 -4.08 -17.04 -16.32
C MET A 18 -2.90 -16.26 -15.70
N ASN A 19 -2.97 -14.93 -15.76
CA ASN A 19 -1.97 -14.04 -15.19
C ASN A 19 -2.66 -12.79 -14.63
N PHE A 20 -2.33 -12.40 -13.39
CA PHE A 20 -2.90 -11.21 -12.73
C PHE A 20 -1.95 -10.00 -12.78
N ARG A 21 -0.67 -10.16 -13.11
CA ARG A 21 0.29 -9.06 -13.23
C ARG A 21 0.26 -8.44 -14.63
N PRO A 22 0.04 -7.12 -14.75
CA PRO A 22 -0.16 -6.48 -16.07
C PRO A 22 1.13 -6.24 -16.86
N ASP A 23 2.28 -6.08 -16.22
CA ASP A 23 3.53 -5.59 -16.81
C ASP A 23 3.96 -6.33 -18.09
N ARG A 24 4.14 -7.66 -18.03
CA ARG A 24 4.46 -8.51 -19.19
C ARG A 24 3.23 -9.08 -19.88
N ALA A 25 2.11 -9.24 -19.15
CA ALA A 25 0.88 -9.78 -19.69
C ALA A 25 0.34 -8.92 -20.84
N ARG A 26 0.43 -7.58 -20.73
CA ARG A 26 0.04 -6.67 -21.82
C ARG A 26 0.78 -6.93 -23.14
N GLN A 27 2.05 -7.31 -23.09
CA GLN A 27 2.83 -7.62 -24.29
C GLN A 27 2.28 -8.87 -24.99
N MET A 28 2.01 -9.94 -24.24
CA MET A 28 1.45 -11.17 -24.79
C MET A 28 0.04 -10.95 -25.33
N THR A 29 -0.81 -10.23 -24.60
CA THR A 29 -2.17 -9.90 -25.02
C THR A 29 -2.19 -9.11 -26.34
N ARG A 30 -1.31 -8.10 -26.50
CA ARG A 30 -1.21 -7.34 -27.74
C ARG A 30 -0.86 -8.21 -28.95
N ILE A 31 -0.06 -9.25 -28.79
CA ILE A 31 0.27 -10.19 -29.88
C ILE A 31 -0.98 -10.86 -30.44
N PHE A 32 -1.95 -11.20 -29.59
CA PHE A 32 -3.17 -11.88 -30.01
C PHE A 32 -4.33 -10.92 -30.32
N CYS A 33 -4.38 -9.76 -29.68
CA CYS A 33 -5.57 -8.91 -29.66
C CYS A 33 -5.42 -7.63 -30.51
N ASP A 34 -4.22 -7.11 -30.68
CA ASP A 34 -4.00 -5.81 -31.32
C ASP A 34 -3.72 -5.97 -32.82
N ASP A 35 -4.63 -5.48 -33.66
CA ASP A 35 -4.45 -5.50 -35.13
C ASP A 35 -3.28 -4.60 -35.58
N ALA A 36 -3.00 -3.53 -34.84
CA ALA A 36 -1.91 -2.58 -35.10
C ALA A 36 -0.55 -3.02 -34.51
N PHE A 37 -0.43 -4.24 -33.98
CA PHE A 37 0.81 -4.73 -33.40
C PHE A 37 1.95 -4.78 -34.43
N THR A 38 3.07 -4.13 -34.11
CA THR A 38 4.26 -4.01 -34.97
C THR A 38 5.55 -4.61 -34.38
N GLY A 39 5.49 -5.26 -33.22
CA GLY A 39 6.66 -5.78 -32.53
C GLY A 39 7.43 -6.87 -33.30
N PHE A 40 6.74 -7.64 -34.14
CA PHE A 40 7.29 -8.60 -35.11
C PHE A 40 6.22 -8.96 -36.14
N GLU A 41 6.65 -9.53 -37.28
CA GLU A 41 5.74 -10.02 -38.30
C GLU A 41 5.04 -11.33 -37.86
N ARG A 42 3.72 -11.30 -37.76
CA ARG A 42 2.91 -12.49 -37.47
C ARG A 42 2.70 -13.30 -38.76
N ARG A 43 3.34 -14.47 -38.84
CA ARG A 43 3.17 -15.37 -40.00
C ARG A 43 1.69 -15.80 -40.11
N GLY A 44 1.04 -15.43 -41.20
CA GLY A 44 -0.38 -15.69 -41.41
C GLY A 44 -1.34 -14.71 -40.75
N GLY A 45 -0.84 -13.56 -40.28
CA GLY A 45 -1.66 -12.50 -39.68
C GLY A 45 -2.07 -12.78 -38.22
N ARG A 46 -3.00 -11.97 -37.71
CA ARG A 46 -3.58 -12.16 -36.38
C ARG A 46 -4.61 -13.29 -36.41
N LYS A 47 -4.51 -14.24 -35.51
CA LYS A 47 -5.53 -15.25 -35.30
C LYS A 47 -6.77 -14.62 -34.64
N GLN A 48 -7.94 -14.94 -35.13
CA GLN A 48 -9.22 -14.48 -34.59
C GLN A 48 -9.63 -15.38 -33.44
N VAL A 49 -9.09 -15.07 -32.26
CA VAL A 49 -9.34 -15.84 -31.03
C VAL A 49 -10.26 -15.08 -30.08
N HIS A 50 -11.00 -15.82 -29.25
CA HIS A 50 -11.66 -15.29 -28.08
C HIS A 50 -10.65 -15.22 -26.93
N TYR A 51 -10.16 -14.00 -26.60
CA TYR A 51 -9.09 -13.82 -25.62
C TYR A 51 -9.65 -13.28 -24.31
N VAL A 52 -9.44 -14.00 -23.22
CA VAL A 52 -9.88 -13.64 -21.87
C VAL A 52 -8.67 -13.33 -20.99
N CYS A 53 -8.54 -12.09 -20.56
CA CYS A 53 -7.58 -11.63 -19.56
C CYS A 53 -8.13 -11.89 -18.15
N MET A 54 -7.31 -12.37 -17.22
CA MET A 54 -7.75 -12.52 -15.82
C MET A 54 -7.92 -11.17 -15.14
N ALA A 55 -7.12 -10.15 -15.49
CA ALA A 55 -7.26 -8.79 -15.00
C ALA A 55 -7.13 -7.81 -16.16
N GLU A 56 -7.54 -6.57 -15.99
CA GLU A 56 -7.29 -5.51 -16.97
C GLU A 56 -5.79 -5.20 -17.00
N TYR A 57 -5.12 -5.55 -18.09
CA TYR A 57 -3.69 -5.28 -18.26
C TYR A 57 -3.40 -3.91 -18.88
N ASP A 58 -4.37 -3.41 -19.65
CA ASP A 58 -4.30 -2.14 -20.36
C ASP A 58 -5.73 -1.79 -20.83
N ALA A 59 -6.28 -0.69 -20.34
CA ALA A 59 -7.64 -0.24 -20.68
C ALA A 59 -7.83 0.06 -22.19
N THR A 60 -6.74 0.24 -22.94
CA THR A 60 -6.76 0.47 -24.39
C THR A 60 -6.64 -0.81 -25.22
N MET A 61 -6.59 -1.98 -24.58
CA MET A 61 -6.41 -3.27 -25.24
C MET A 61 -7.64 -3.65 -26.05
N PRO A 62 -7.54 -3.80 -27.40
CA PRO A 62 -8.69 -4.21 -28.21
C PRO A 62 -8.90 -5.72 -28.15
N ASN A 63 -10.08 -6.18 -28.59
CA ASN A 63 -10.38 -7.57 -28.92
C ASN A 63 -10.06 -8.58 -27.78
N CYS A 64 -10.24 -8.18 -26.53
CA CYS A 64 -10.16 -9.08 -25.38
C CYS A 64 -11.26 -8.77 -24.37
N GLU A 65 -11.59 -9.79 -23.58
CA GLU A 65 -12.47 -9.66 -22.41
C GLU A 65 -11.66 -9.71 -21.13
N VAL A 66 -12.20 -9.13 -20.05
CA VAL A 66 -11.58 -9.13 -18.73
C VAL A 66 -12.47 -9.88 -17.75
N ALA A 67 -11.96 -10.99 -17.22
CA ALA A 67 -12.71 -11.84 -16.27
C ALA A 67 -12.96 -11.13 -14.93
N TYR A 68 -11.95 -10.40 -14.44
CA TYR A 68 -12.01 -9.63 -13.20
C TYR A 68 -11.63 -8.18 -13.51
N PRO A 69 -12.59 -7.34 -13.91
CA PRO A 69 -12.33 -5.93 -14.17
C PRO A 69 -11.91 -5.21 -12.88
N PRO A 70 -11.21 -4.07 -12.98
CA PRO A 70 -10.90 -3.23 -11.83
C PRO A 70 -12.17 -2.90 -11.05
N VAL A 71 -12.09 -2.99 -9.72
CA VAL A 71 -13.15 -2.52 -8.85
C VAL A 71 -12.92 -1.02 -8.62
N GLU A 72 -13.84 -0.20 -9.08
CA GLU A 72 -13.85 1.22 -8.74
C GLU A 72 -14.19 1.36 -7.25
N LEU A 73 -13.23 1.85 -6.48
CA LEU A 73 -13.43 2.15 -5.07
C LEU A 73 -14.00 3.56 -4.94
N SER A 74 -15.12 3.69 -4.23
CA SER A 74 -15.71 4.96 -3.87
C SER A 74 -15.61 5.17 -2.36
N ASN A 75 -15.57 6.44 -1.96
CA ASN A 75 -15.44 6.83 -0.55
C ASN A 75 -14.22 6.18 0.15
N VAL A 76 -13.10 6.00 -0.59
CA VAL A 76 -11.82 5.72 0.08
C VAL A 76 -11.53 6.84 1.08
N LEU A 77 -10.78 6.56 2.12
CA LEU A 77 -10.60 7.50 3.23
C LEU A 77 -10.21 8.92 2.77
N GLY A 78 -9.25 9.04 1.84
CA GLY A 78 -8.83 10.34 1.31
C GLY A 78 -9.92 11.12 0.61
N GLU A 79 -10.69 10.44 -0.23
CA GLU A 79 -11.85 11.02 -0.91
C GLU A 79 -12.95 11.43 0.07
N TYR A 80 -13.23 10.56 1.04
CA TYR A 80 -14.28 10.81 2.04
C TYR A 80 -13.94 12.00 2.96
N LEU A 81 -12.68 12.13 3.40
CA LEU A 81 -12.19 13.28 4.14
C LEU A 81 -12.36 14.57 3.33
N SER A 82 -11.94 14.57 2.06
CA SER A 82 -12.07 15.69 1.14
C SER A 82 -13.53 16.14 0.96
N LYS A 83 -14.43 15.18 0.67
CA LYS A 83 -15.88 15.46 0.55
C LYS A 83 -16.52 16.09 1.79
N ASN A 84 -15.93 15.84 2.97
CA ASN A 84 -16.40 16.39 4.24
C ASN A 84 -15.58 17.62 4.69
N GLY A 85 -14.79 18.23 3.79
CA GLY A 85 -14.04 19.45 4.05
C GLY A 85 -12.91 19.29 5.07
N LYS A 86 -12.43 18.05 5.29
CA LYS A 86 -11.32 17.75 6.20
C LYS A 86 -9.97 17.89 5.50
N THR A 87 -9.02 18.46 6.21
CA THR A 87 -7.64 18.58 5.75
C THR A 87 -6.82 17.38 6.16
N GLN A 88 -5.95 16.92 5.25
CA GLN A 88 -5.17 15.72 5.49
C GLN A 88 -3.72 15.84 4.99
N LEU A 89 -2.80 15.21 5.70
CA LEU A 89 -1.39 15.09 5.30
C LEU A 89 -1.04 13.63 5.04
N ARG A 90 -0.32 13.39 3.92
CA ARG A 90 0.34 12.12 3.60
C ARG A 90 1.83 12.34 3.70
N ILE A 91 2.51 11.59 4.57
CA ILE A 91 3.93 11.76 4.80
C ILE A 91 4.63 10.41 4.93
N ALA A 92 5.71 10.25 4.18
CA ALA A 92 6.62 9.10 4.26
C ALA A 92 7.95 9.46 3.60
N GLU A 93 8.94 8.60 3.78
CA GLU A 93 10.13 8.65 2.95
C GLU A 93 9.87 7.97 1.58
N THR A 94 10.81 8.16 0.61
CA THR A 94 10.64 7.77 -0.81
C THR A 94 10.12 6.35 -0.98
N GLU A 95 10.64 5.37 -0.23
CA GLU A 95 10.31 3.95 -0.37
C GLU A 95 8.84 3.64 -0.04
N LYS A 96 8.21 4.45 0.80
CA LYS A 96 6.82 4.25 1.25
C LYS A 96 5.87 5.38 0.83
N TYR A 97 6.34 6.34 0.03
CA TYR A 97 5.50 7.46 -0.41
C TYR A 97 4.28 7.01 -1.21
N ALA A 98 4.46 6.09 -2.15
CA ALA A 98 3.34 5.54 -2.92
C ALA A 98 2.31 4.78 -2.05
N HIS A 99 2.76 4.19 -0.93
CA HIS A 99 1.88 3.45 -0.01
C HIS A 99 0.92 4.37 0.73
N VAL A 100 1.35 5.58 1.10
CA VAL A 100 0.50 6.57 1.78
C VAL A 100 -0.22 7.52 0.80
N THR A 101 0.02 7.43 -0.50
CA THR A 101 -0.59 8.27 -1.54
C THR A 101 -1.38 7.44 -2.54
N PHE A 102 -0.76 7.00 -3.62
CA PHE A 102 -1.40 6.30 -4.73
C PHE A 102 -2.18 5.05 -4.28
N PHE A 103 -1.51 4.13 -3.55
CA PHE A 103 -2.18 2.90 -3.08
C PHE A 103 -3.25 3.19 -2.03
N PHE A 104 -2.97 4.11 -1.11
CA PHE A 104 -3.93 4.50 -0.07
C PHE A 104 -5.18 5.18 -0.64
N ASN A 105 -5.04 5.87 -1.78
CA ASN A 105 -6.13 6.50 -2.50
C ASN A 105 -6.80 5.56 -3.54
N GLY A 106 -6.60 4.25 -3.43
CA GLY A 106 -7.25 3.27 -4.29
C GLY A 106 -6.80 3.31 -5.75
N GLY A 107 -5.53 3.73 -6.00
CA GLY A 107 -4.96 3.84 -7.33
C GLY A 107 -5.17 5.21 -8.01
N VAL A 108 -5.65 6.20 -7.27
CA VAL A 108 -5.80 7.58 -7.76
C VAL A 108 -4.51 8.35 -7.49
N GLU A 109 -3.82 8.80 -8.58
CA GLU A 109 -2.56 9.53 -8.47
C GLU A 109 -2.75 10.97 -7.98
N ALA A 110 -3.78 11.65 -8.45
CA ALA A 110 -4.06 13.03 -8.08
C ALA A 110 -4.43 13.14 -6.59
N PRO A 111 -3.88 14.13 -5.86
CA PRO A 111 -4.33 14.40 -4.50
C PRO A 111 -5.79 14.87 -4.49
N TYR A 112 -6.53 14.49 -3.47
CA TYR A 112 -7.86 15.02 -3.23
C TYR A 112 -7.79 16.47 -2.70
N GLU A 113 -8.86 17.22 -2.83
CA GLU A 113 -8.93 18.57 -2.24
C GLU A 113 -8.69 18.50 -0.72
N GLY A 114 -7.82 19.37 -0.19
CA GLY A 114 -7.41 19.35 1.21
C GLY A 114 -6.33 18.29 1.55
N GLU A 115 -5.83 17.54 0.57
CA GLU A 115 -4.75 16.56 0.74
C GLU A 115 -3.40 17.17 0.40
N ASP A 116 -2.57 17.40 1.40
CA ASP A 116 -1.15 17.72 1.23
C ASP A 116 -0.31 16.45 1.25
N ARG A 117 0.77 16.47 0.49
CA ARG A 117 1.73 15.36 0.39
C ARG A 117 3.13 15.84 0.71
N LYS A 118 3.85 15.08 1.53
CA LYS A 118 5.24 15.35 1.85
C LYS A 118 6.06 14.09 1.70
N VAL A 119 7.03 14.12 0.80
CA VAL A 119 8.04 13.06 0.67
C VAL A 119 9.35 13.53 1.28
N ILE A 120 9.98 12.68 2.07
CA ILE A 120 11.33 12.82 2.57
C ILE A 120 12.23 11.90 1.75
N PRO A 121 13.35 12.35 1.20
CA PRO A 121 14.23 11.47 0.44
C PRO A 121 14.77 10.34 1.30
N SER A 122 14.62 9.09 0.84
CA SER A 122 15.32 7.95 1.45
C SER A 122 16.83 8.06 1.22
N PRO A 123 17.69 7.49 2.10
CA PRO A 123 19.11 7.53 1.96
C PRO A 123 19.59 6.95 0.61
N LYS A 124 20.48 7.67 -0.06
CA LYS A 124 21.14 7.24 -1.32
C LYS A 124 22.63 7.03 -1.16
N ASP A 125 23.15 7.22 0.03
CA ASP A 125 24.55 7.13 0.41
C ASP A 125 24.95 5.70 0.81
N VAL A 126 24.02 4.77 0.84
CA VAL A 126 24.25 3.35 1.13
C VAL A 126 23.64 2.45 0.05
N PRO A 127 24.25 1.32 -0.29
CA PRO A 127 23.70 0.40 -1.29
C PRO A 127 22.50 -0.42 -0.76
N THR A 128 22.46 -0.66 0.56
CA THR A 128 21.39 -1.39 1.24
C THR A 128 21.12 -0.78 2.61
N TYR A 129 19.87 -0.85 3.08
CA TYR A 129 19.44 -0.13 4.27
C TYR A 129 19.87 -0.77 5.61
N ASP A 130 20.39 -2.00 5.60
CA ASP A 130 21.06 -2.57 6.78
C ASP A 130 22.30 -1.80 7.21
N LEU A 131 22.93 -1.05 6.30
CA LEU A 131 24.06 -0.17 6.59
C LEU A 131 23.64 1.18 7.20
N LYS A 132 22.36 1.54 7.09
CA LYS A 132 21.78 2.76 7.66
C LYS A 132 20.36 2.49 8.17
N PRO A 133 20.21 1.69 9.26
CA PRO A 133 18.89 1.20 9.70
C PRO A 133 17.89 2.29 10.12
N GLN A 134 18.39 3.46 10.58
CA GLN A 134 17.53 4.61 10.87
C GLN A 134 16.88 5.22 9.63
N MET A 135 17.42 4.93 8.44
CA MET A 135 16.95 5.48 7.16
C MET A 135 16.71 6.99 7.28
N SER A 136 15.51 7.46 6.95
CA SER A 136 15.10 8.87 7.13
C SER A 136 14.00 9.03 8.19
N ALA A 137 13.86 8.09 9.13
CA ALA A 137 12.84 8.19 10.17
C ALA A 137 12.96 9.44 11.04
N PRO A 138 14.15 9.91 11.46
CA PRO A 138 14.28 11.15 12.23
C PRO A 138 13.75 12.36 11.44
N GLU A 139 14.14 12.51 10.18
CA GLU A 139 13.73 13.62 9.33
C GLU A 139 12.22 13.58 9.02
N VAL A 140 11.65 12.39 8.90
CA VAL A 140 10.19 12.19 8.75
C VAL A 140 9.48 12.61 10.02
N ALA A 141 9.99 12.25 11.20
CA ALA A 141 9.41 12.62 12.50
C ALA A 141 9.47 14.13 12.71
N ASP A 142 10.62 14.76 12.46
CA ASP A 142 10.79 16.22 12.59
C ASP A 142 9.81 17.00 11.69
N GLU A 143 9.71 16.62 10.41
CA GLU A 143 8.77 17.26 9.48
C GLU A 143 7.32 17.01 9.91
N CYS A 144 6.99 15.79 10.32
CA CYS A 144 5.64 15.46 10.79
C CYS A 144 5.27 16.29 12.03
N LYS A 145 6.17 16.42 13.00
CA LYS A 145 6.01 17.24 14.19
C LYS A 145 5.74 18.69 13.82
N ALA A 146 6.55 19.29 12.93
CA ALA A 146 6.34 20.66 12.49
C ALA A 146 4.96 20.85 11.83
N ARG A 147 4.48 19.83 11.07
CA ARG A 147 3.14 19.83 10.47
C ARG A 147 2.02 19.70 11.50
N ILE A 148 2.20 18.90 12.54
CA ILE A 148 1.26 18.79 13.66
C ILE A 148 1.16 20.14 14.39
N GLU A 149 2.29 20.73 14.73
CA GLU A 149 2.38 22.02 15.45
C GLU A 149 1.76 23.19 14.64
N SER A 150 1.68 23.08 13.33
CA SER A 150 0.99 24.06 12.48
C SER A 150 -0.53 24.13 12.69
N GLY A 151 -1.13 23.10 13.27
CA GLY A 151 -2.58 22.99 13.48
C GLY A 151 -3.41 22.93 12.19
N LYS A 152 -2.77 22.67 11.03
CA LYS A 152 -3.43 22.72 9.73
C LYS A 152 -4.28 21.50 9.44
N TYR A 153 -3.92 20.33 9.96
CA TYR A 153 -4.46 19.04 9.49
C TYR A 153 -5.40 18.40 10.50
N ASP A 154 -6.56 17.95 10.02
CA ASP A 154 -7.49 17.11 10.79
C ASP A 154 -6.98 15.65 10.88
N VAL A 155 -6.30 15.17 9.82
CA VAL A 155 -5.81 13.79 9.73
C VAL A 155 -4.40 13.75 9.16
N ILE A 156 -3.55 12.92 9.73
CA ILE A 156 -2.20 12.66 9.23
C ILE A 156 -2.04 11.16 9.02
N ILE A 157 -1.64 10.75 7.83
CA ILE A 157 -1.25 9.38 7.50
C ILE A 157 0.25 9.36 7.28
N LEU A 158 0.95 8.67 8.16
CA LEU A 158 2.40 8.56 8.18
C LEU A 158 2.82 7.10 8.10
N ASN A 159 3.86 6.81 7.31
CA ASN A 159 4.51 5.50 7.28
C ASN A 159 6.01 5.65 7.49
N PHE A 160 6.55 4.88 8.46
CA PHE A 160 7.98 4.68 8.66
C PHE A 160 8.41 3.41 7.92
N ALA A 161 9.33 3.54 6.97
CA ALA A 161 9.75 2.46 6.07
C ALA A 161 10.68 1.42 6.71
N ASN A 162 11.29 1.76 7.83
CA ASN A 162 12.48 1.08 8.37
C ASN A 162 12.30 -0.40 8.63
N CYS A 163 11.23 -0.81 9.34
CA CYS A 163 11.05 -2.21 9.73
C CYS A 163 10.88 -3.12 8.52
N ASP A 164 10.21 -2.64 7.46
CA ASP A 164 10.04 -3.38 6.22
C ASP A 164 11.33 -3.38 5.38
N MET A 165 11.86 -2.21 5.07
CA MET A 165 13.00 -2.08 4.16
C MET A 165 14.27 -2.72 4.71
N VAL A 166 14.55 -2.56 5.99
CA VAL A 166 15.69 -3.21 6.66
C VAL A 166 15.41 -4.70 6.88
N GLY A 167 14.16 -5.07 7.19
CA GLY A 167 13.74 -6.47 7.33
C GLY A 167 14.02 -7.29 6.07
N HIS A 168 13.78 -6.73 4.90
CA HIS A 168 14.08 -7.37 3.61
C HIS A 168 15.56 -7.69 3.39
N THR A 169 16.49 -7.07 4.12
CA THR A 169 17.92 -7.39 4.03
C THR A 169 18.29 -8.69 4.74
N GLY A 170 17.47 -9.17 5.66
CA GLY A 170 17.73 -10.37 6.44
C GLY A 170 18.79 -10.21 7.54
N VAL A 171 19.29 -8.99 7.78
CA VAL A 171 20.31 -8.68 8.78
C VAL A 171 19.65 -8.36 10.12
N PHE A 172 19.65 -9.34 11.05
CA PHE A 172 18.91 -9.26 12.31
C PHE A 172 19.29 -8.03 13.17
N ASP A 173 20.59 -7.80 13.37
CA ASP A 173 21.06 -6.70 14.24
C ASP A 173 20.68 -5.33 13.65
N SER A 174 20.61 -5.23 12.33
CA SER A 174 20.16 -4.01 11.65
C SER A 174 18.65 -3.84 11.77
N ALA A 175 17.88 -4.92 11.72
CA ALA A 175 16.44 -4.87 11.95
C ALA A 175 16.11 -4.41 13.39
N VAL A 176 16.87 -4.85 14.40
CA VAL A 176 16.74 -4.35 15.78
C VAL A 176 16.94 -2.84 15.83
N LYS A 177 18.04 -2.34 15.23
CA LYS A 177 18.32 -0.89 15.18
C LYS A 177 17.25 -0.10 14.40
N ALA A 178 16.65 -0.71 13.37
CA ALA A 178 15.55 -0.10 12.63
C ALA A 178 14.32 0.07 13.52
N VAL A 179 13.97 -0.95 14.31
CA VAL A 179 12.87 -0.87 15.29
C VAL A 179 13.14 0.18 16.35
N GLU A 180 14.36 0.23 16.93
CA GLU A 180 14.76 1.26 17.90
C GLU A 180 14.64 2.68 17.33
N ALA A 181 15.03 2.88 16.06
CA ALA A 181 14.91 4.16 15.38
C ALA A 181 13.44 4.57 15.17
N VAL A 182 12.59 3.60 14.78
CA VAL A 182 11.14 3.84 14.63
C VAL A 182 10.48 4.13 15.99
N ASP A 183 10.85 3.42 17.04
CA ASP A 183 10.32 3.65 18.39
C ASP A 183 10.59 5.08 18.85
N ALA A 184 11.82 5.57 18.67
CA ALA A 184 12.19 6.94 18.97
C ALA A 184 11.37 7.96 18.16
N ALA A 185 11.27 7.74 16.83
CA ALA A 185 10.53 8.63 15.93
C ALA A 185 9.01 8.63 16.23
N VAL A 186 8.44 7.46 16.54
CA VAL A 186 7.03 7.34 16.96
C VAL A 186 6.79 8.12 18.26
N ASN A 187 7.68 8.00 19.24
CA ASN A 187 7.54 8.73 20.50
C ASN A 187 7.49 10.26 20.29
N GLU A 188 8.31 10.80 19.38
CA GLU A 188 8.27 12.22 19.03
C GLU A 188 6.96 12.66 18.40
N VAL A 189 6.49 11.88 17.41
CA VAL A 189 5.23 12.16 16.72
C VAL A 189 4.04 12.04 17.67
N VAL A 190 3.97 10.96 18.45
CA VAL A 190 2.90 10.75 19.44
C VAL A 190 2.86 11.88 20.45
N THR A 191 4.02 12.28 20.98
CA THR A 191 4.11 13.40 21.93
C THR A 191 3.57 14.70 21.31
N ALA A 192 3.93 15.00 20.07
CA ALA A 192 3.44 16.18 19.37
C ALA A 192 1.92 16.16 19.16
N VAL A 193 1.35 15.01 18.77
CA VAL A 193 -0.10 14.85 18.59
C VAL A 193 -0.85 15.03 19.91
N LEU A 194 -0.38 14.41 20.99
CA LEU A 194 -1.01 14.53 22.31
C LEU A 194 -0.95 15.98 22.82
N ASN A 195 0.17 16.68 22.63
CA ASN A 195 0.31 18.09 22.97
C ASN A 195 -0.65 18.99 22.16
N ALA A 196 -0.98 18.60 20.94
CA ALA A 196 -1.98 19.26 20.11
C ALA A 196 -3.43 18.88 20.44
N GLY A 197 -3.65 18.01 21.43
CA GLY A 197 -4.98 17.51 21.84
C GLY A 197 -5.58 16.46 20.91
N GLY A 198 -4.76 15.85 20.07
CA GLY A 198 -5.16 14.78 19.14
C GLY A 198 -5.02 13.38 19.71
N CYS A 199 -5.34 12.38 18.91
CA CYS A 199 -5.13 10.96 19.21
C CYS A 199 -4.37 10.26 18.08
N VAL A 200 -3.76 9.11 18.38
CA VAL A 200 -2.96 8.33 17.44
C VAL A 200 -3.46 6.88 17.40
N PHE A 201 -3.60 6.35 16.20
CA PHE A 201 -3.77 4.94 15.92
C PHE A 201 -2.48 4.40 15.32
N LEU A 202 -1.73 3.63 16.11
CA LEU A 202 -0.46 3.04 15.71
C LEU A 202 -0.68 1.60 15.26
N THR A 203 -0.20 1.28 14.06
CA THR A 203 -0.29 -0.08 13.50
C THR A 203 0.84 -0.32 12.49
N ALA A 204 0.82 -1.48 11.85
CA ALA A 204 1.61 -1.78 10.65
C ALA A 204 0.69 -2.28 9.53
N ASP A 205 1.11 -2.10 8.29
CA ASP A 205 0.38 -2.56 7.10
C ASP A 205 0.55 -4.07 6.85
N HIS A 206 1.66 -4.65 7.29
CA HIS A 206 1.96 -6.08 7.25
C HIS A 206 3.10 -6.43 8.21
N GLY A 207 3.35 -7.72 8.43
CA GLY A 207 4.50 -8.21 9.16
C GLY A 207 5.73 -8.36 8.26
N ASN A 208 6.91 -8.19 8.82
CA ASN A 208 8.23 -8.42 8.22
C ASN A 208 9.29 -8.62 9.30
N ALA A 209 9.67 -7.56 10.02
CA ALA A 209 10.80 -7.55 10.97
C ALA A 209 10.59 -8.45 12.20
N GLU A 210 9.36 -8.85 12.52
CA GLU A 210 9.07 -9.76 13.63
C GLU A 210 9.50 -11.21 13.33
N LYS A 211 9.85 -11.50 12.05
CA LYS A 211 10.32 -12.81 11.62
C LYS A 211 11.54 -12.68 10.71
N MET A 212 12.73 -12.72 11.29
CA MET A 212 14.00 -12.53 10.58
C MET A 212 14.72 -13.84 10.21
N LYS A 213 14.21 -15.00 10.67
CA LYS A 213 14.86 -16.30 10.43
C LYS A 213 13.85 -17.38 10.10
N ASN A 214 14.26 -18.28 9.21
CA ASN A 214 13.61 -19.54 8.94
C ASN A 214 13.89 -20.56 10.06
N PRO A 215 13.13 -21.67 10.17
CA PRO A 215 13.38 -22.72 11.14
C PRO A 215 14.76 -23.37 11.02
N ASP A 216 15.36 -23.34 9.84
CA ASP A 216 16.73 -23.84 9.56
C ASP A 216 17.84 -22.84 9.91
N GLY A 217 17.46 -21.65 10.42
CA GLY A 217 18.38 -20.58 10.80
C GLY A 217 18.82 -19.65 9.65
N THR A 218 18.39 -19.91 8.42
CA THR A 218 18.65 -19.00 7.29
C THR A 218 17.85 -17.70 7.41
N PRO A 219 18.31 -16.58 6.82
CA PRO A 219 17.56 -15.33 6.84
C PRO A 219 16.16 -15.49 6.20
N PHE A 220 15.16 -14.88 6.83
CA PHE A 220 13.82 -14.71 6.28
C PHE A 220 13.67 -13.23 5.87
N THR A 221 13.31 -12.97 4.63
CA THR A 221 13.33 -11.62 4.02
C THR A 221 12.03 -11.25 3.35
N ALA A 222 10.95 -11.97 3.62
CA ALA A 222 9.64 -11.75 3.01
C ALA A 222 8.64 -11.19 4.03
N HIS A 223 7.53 -10.65 3.53
CA HIS A 223 6.40 -10.31 4.39
C HIS A 223 5.81 -11.55 5.05
N THR A 224 5.20 -11.36 6.21
CA THR A 224 4.47 -12.40 6.93
C THR A 224 2.97 -12.10 6.95
N THR A 225 2.19 -13.11 7.25
CA THR A 225 0.75 -12.99 7.54
C THR A 225 0.47 -12.94 9.04
N ASN A 226 1.48 -12.72 9.86
CA ASN A 226 1.31 -12.57 11.30
C ASN A 226 0.44 -11.34 11.61
N PRO A 227 -0.39 -11.40 12.66
CA PRO A 227 -1.12 -10.23 13.12
C PRO A 227 -0.18 -9.09 13.46
N VAL A 228 -0.55 -7.88 13.03
CA VAL A 228 0.15 -6.64 13.36
C VAL A 228 -0.44 -5.98 14.59
N PRO A 229 0.34 -5.21 15.37
CA PRO A 229 -0.19 -4.51 16.54
C PRO A 229 -1.18 -3.41 16.11
N PHE A 230 -2.14 -3.11 16.99
CA PHE A 230 -2.97 -1.92 16.92
C PHE A 230 -3.05 -1.28 18.29
N VAL A 231 -2.66 -0.01 18.39
CA VAL A 231 -2.62 0.74 19.64
C VAL A 231 -3.38 2.06 19.47
N ALA A 232 -4.34 2.34 20.35
CA ALA A 232 -5.05 3.62 20.42
C ALA A 232 -4.46 4.47 21.55
N ILE A 233 -3.96 5.66 21.22
CA ILE A 233 -3.25 6.54 22.15
C ILE A 233 -3.97 7.89 22.18
N GLY A 234 -4.25 8.43 23.38
CA GLY A 234 -4.98 9.69 23.52
C GLY A 234 -6.47 9.60 23.21
N CYS A 235 -7.01 8.39 23.12
CA CYS A 235 -8.42 8.12 22.81
C CYS A 235 -9.35 8.09 24.05
N GLY A 236 -8.82 8.39 25.24
CA GLY A 236 -9.54 8.21 26.50
C GLY A 236 -9.42 6.77 27.03
N ASP A 237 -10.29 6.41 27.98
CA ASP A 237 -10.36 5.07 28.54
C ASP A 237 -11.24 4.19 27.62
N VAL A 238 -10.62 3.61 26.60
CA VAL A 238 -11.30 2.82 25.57
C VAL A 238 -10.88 1.34 25.66
N LYS A 239 -11.79 0.45 25.29
CA LYS A 239 -11.51 -0.98 25.12
C LYS A 239 -11.39 -1.32 23.65
N LEU A 240 -10.42 -2.15 23.31
CA LEU A 240 -10.24 -2.66 21.96
C LEU A 240 -10.83 -4.08 21.88
N ARG A 241 -11.58 -4.35 20.79
CA ARG A 241 -12.01 -5.72 20.49
C ARG A 241 -10.85 -6.54 19.91
N GLU A 242 -10.90 -7.83 20.09
CA GLU A 242 -10.00 -8.76 19.43
C GLU A 242 -10.41 -9.05 17.98
N GLY A 243 -9.47 -9.56 17.18
CA GLY A 243 -9.73 -10.08 15.85
C GLY A 243 -10.04 -8.99 14.81
N GLY A 244 -9.30 -7.90 14.83
CA GLY A 244 -9.41 -6.81 13.82
C GLY A 244 -8.67 -7.10 12.53
N CYS A 245 -8.87 -6.22 11.54
CA CYS A 245 -8.11 -6.17 10.30
C CYS A 245 -7.88 -4.71 9.87
N LEU A 246 -7.03 -4.49 8.85
CA LEU A 246 -6.70 -3.13 8.39
C LEU A 246 -7.92 -2.33 7.92
N ALA A 247 -8.95 -3.01 7.40
CA ALA A 247 -10.20 -2.37 6.98
C ALA A 247 -10.99 -1.74 8.14
N ASP A 248 -10.68 -2.09 9.39
CA ASP A 248 -11.34 -1.59 10.58
C ASP A 248 -10.78 -0.25 11.06
N ILE A 249 -9.60 0.16 10.58
CA ILE A 249 -8.88 1.35 11.06
C ILE A 249 -9.64 2.63 10.70
N ALA A 250 -10.03 2.82 9.44
CA ALA A 250 -10.78 4.00 9.02
C ALA A 250 -12.14 4.11 9.74
N PRO A 251 -12.96 3.05 9.87
CA PRO A 251 -14.16 3.07 10.69
C PRO A 251 -13.92 3.39 12.18
N THR A 252 -12.75 3.04 12.72
CA THR A 252 -12.37 3.38 14.09
C THR A 252 -12.01 4.85 14.24
N MET A 253 -11.32 5.42 13.24
CA MET A 253 -10.78 6.77 13.27
C MET A 253 -11.84 7.85 13.02
N LEU A 254 -12.75 7.62 12.06
CA LEU A 254 -13.71 8.64 11.60
C LEU A 254 -14.55 9.28 12.70
N PRO A 255 -15.06 8.55 13.72
CA PRO A 255 -15.80 9.16 14.83
C PRO A 255 -14.98 10.18 15.64
N TYR A 256 -13.66 10.01 15.75
CA TYR A 256 -12.77 10.92 16.49
C TYR A 256 -12.63 12.30 15.82
N ILE A 257 -12.95 12.40 14.53
CA ILE A 257 -12.98 13.66 13.79
C ILE A 257 -14.40 14.13 13.47
N GLY A 258 -15.41 13.51 14.13
CA GLY A 258 -16.82 13.88 14.03
C GLY A 258 -17.50 13.44 12.73
N LEU A 259 -16.96 12.43 12.04
CA LEU A 259 -17.54 11.92 10.80
C LEU A 259 -18.21 10.55 11.00
N PRO A 260 -19.37 10.32 10.39
CA PRO A 260 -19.97 8.98 10.31
C PRO A 260 -19.14 8.07 9.41
N VAL A 261 -19.29 6.76 9.60
CA VAL A 261 -18.68 5.76 8.71
C VAL A 261 -19.56 5.57 7.48
N PRO A 262 -19.06 5.79 6.26
CA PRO A 262 -19.87 5.59 5.05
C PRO A 262 -20.11 4.09 4.79
N SER A 263 -21.19 3.77 4.09
CA SER A 263 -21.66 2.39 3.85
C SER A 263 -20.67 1.52 3.07
N GLU A 264 -19.81 2.15 2.28
CA GLU A 264 -18.76 1.50 1.48
C GLU A 264 -17.61 0.97 2.34
N MET A 265 -17.41 1.52 3.54
CA MET A 265 -16.45 1.03 4.51
C MET A 265 -17.09 -0.11 5.32
N THR A 266 -16.82 -1.35 4.90
CA THR A 266 -17.41 -2.56 5.51
C THR A 266 -16.75 -3.01 6.81
N GLY A 267 -15.61 -2.41 7.18
CA GLY A 267 -14.93 -2.63 8.46
C GLY A 267 -15.76 -2.16 9.64
N LYS A 268 -15.36 -2.58 10.83
CA LYS A 268 -16.04 -2.25 12.10
C LYS A 268 -15.05 -1.60 13.05
N SER A 269 -15.50 -0.61 13.82
CA SER A 269 -14.64 -0.02 14.87
C SER A 269 -13.92 -1.09 15.70
N LEU A 270 -12.64 -0.86 15.92
CA LEU A 270 -11.82 -1.64 16.87
C LEU A 270 -12.07 -1.21 18.32
N ILE A 271 -12.59 0.00 18.52
CA ILE A 271 -12.97 0.49 19.85
C ILE A 271 -14.39 0.04 20.13
N VAL A 272 -14.57 -0.57 21.32
CA VAL A 272 -15.83 -0.99 21.88
C VAL A 272 -16.03 -0.29 23.22
N ASP A 273 -17.28 0.00 23.54
CA ASP A 273 -17.69 0.66 24.80
C ASP A 273 -17.40 -0.18 26.06
#